data_f86101b3a9df2ceb16abac8ba886aeb8
#
_entry.id   f86101b3a9df2ceb16abac8ba886aeb8
#
_cell.length_a   1.000
_cell.length_b   1.000
_cell.length_c   1.000
_cell.angle_alpha   90.00
_cell.angle_beta   90.00
_cell.angle_gamma   90.00
#
_symmetry.space_group_name_H-M   'P 1'
#
loop_
_entity.id
_entity.type
_entity.pdbx_description
1 polymer ?
#
loop_
_entity_poly.entity_id
_entity_poly.type
_entity_poly.pdbx_seq_one_letter_code
_entity_poly.pdbx_strand_id
1 'polypeptide(L)'
;MNSLMLVLLYALGASLVWADAVKEETKAMEESILCSKSCTCHHDDYTLDLIVFCSTRNLTQAPPDIPVSTRTLWLDGNTFTVLPADSFKNLTNLDFLNLQGGQLSSLDTQVFKGLNSLAHLHLERNNLRSLPATIFQNTQGLTSLNLHNNQLSRIDERLFAGLSHIWLLNLGWNLISVLPETVFQDLHGLRELVLAGNRLAYLQPQLFQGLTELKELDLTGNYLRVIKANVFVKLPRLQKLYLAQNQIVTVAPRAFLGMKSLRWLDLSKNRLSMIHDDTFLGLHSLHVLRLSNNSIASLRPGTFRDLHYLEELCLCHNQIRALGERVFEGLGHLEVLNLEYNRLQEARPGSFLGLSHLAVIKLSGSCFQSLPDQIFKGLSRLHSIHLDKGCLMKISTQGFVGLSGLRRLFLQHNNISVVERQSFSELQGLQQLDLRFNKLAVLNSHTFYGLKSIDYLLLSNNLLQHLPSEVFLPLQHLSWLDLSGNKLEVLHNTTLHMLPRLRYLNLKDNGLSTFPSSIPNSLDQLWLSGNSWKCDCSAKPFKDFTLQKLNVVPRQVDTLAESEESHQLITVYNNITCASPLSLTGLDLRDVSSENFKDC
;
A
#
# COMPACT_ATOMS: atom_id res chain seq x y z
N MET A 1 17.46 -33.42 -4.83
CA MET A 1 17.72 -33.85 -3.43
C MET A 1 18.38 -35.23 -3.50
N ASN A 2 19.46 -35.43 -2.79
CA ASN A 2 20.29 -36.63 -2.69
C ASN A 2 21.34 -36.82 -3.80
N SER A 3 22.45 -36.10 -3.67
CA SER A 3 23.79 -36.50 -4.15
C SER A 3 24.91 -35.58 -3.61
N LEU A 4 24.78 -35.08 -2.38
CA LEU A 4 25.76 -34.16 -1.76
C LEU A 4 26.10 -34.56 -0.31
N MET A 5 25.93 -35.83 0.04
CA MET A 5 26.19 -36.31 1.42
C MET A 5 27.21 -37.45 1.56
N LEU A 6 28.03 -37.68 0.55
CA LEU A 6 29.03 -38.80 0.58
C LEU A 6 30.47 -38.38 0.21
N VAL A 7 30.80 -37.08 0.26
CA VAL A 7 32.18 -36.57 0.10
C VAL A 7 32.75 -35.96 1.39
N LEU A 8 32.03 -36.02 2.50
CA LEU A 8 32.36 -35.33 3.76
C LEU A 8 33.04 -36.21 4.83
N LEU A 9 33.54 -37.42 4.49
CA LEU A 9 34.14 -38.33 5.48
C LEU A 9 35.58 -38.82 5.17
N TYR A 10 36.26 -38.28 4.16
CA TYR A 10 37.67 -38.62 3.86
C TYR A 10 38.64 -37.44 3.91
N ALA A 11 38.26 -36.28 4.45
CA ALA A 11 39.09 -35.06 4.53
C ALA A 11 39.36 -34.59 5.97
N LEU A 12 39.16 -35.42 6.99
CA LEU A 12 39.33 -35.02 8.40
C LEU A 12 40.74 -35.30 8.98
N GLY A 13 41.71 -35.68 8.14
CA GLY A 13 43.11 -35.90 8.58
C GLY A 13 44.12 -34.90 7.99
N ALA A 14 43.76 -34.14 6.92
CA ALA A 14 44.68 -33.19 6.28
C ALA A 14 44.29 -31.73 6.45
N SER A 15 43.11 -31.44 7.04
CA SER A 15 42.52 -30.10 7.09
C SER A 15 42.97 -29.25 8.28
N LEU A 16 43.63 -29.79 9.29
CA LEU A 16 44.10 -28.99 10.44
C LEU A 16 45.45 -28.29 10.15
N VAL A 17 46.30 -28.88 9.33
CA VAL A 17 47.61 -28.27 8.97
C VAL A 17 47.43 -27.21 7.86
N TRP A 18 46.43 -27.38 6.97
CA TRP A 18 46.10 -26.38 5.92
C TRP A 18 45.29 -25.20 6.47
N ALA A 19 44.41 -25.43 7.44
CA ALA A 19 43.66 -24.37 8.06
C ALA A 19 44.51 -23.41 8.91
N ASP A 20 45.56 -23.92 9.55
CA ASP A 20 46.50 -23.07 10.29
C ASP A 20 47.51 -22.37 9.36
N ALA A 21 47.96 -23.02 8.26
CA ALA A 21 48.78 -22.36 7.25
C ALA A 21 48.01 -21.25 6.49
N VAL A 22 46.74 -21.47 6.15
CA VAL A 22 45.88 -20.43 5.53
C VAL A 22 45.55 -19.31 6.52
N LYS A 23 45.39 -19.64 7.82
CA LYS A 23 45.21 -18.60 8.86
C LYS A 23 46.51 -17.83 9.14
N GLU A 24 47.68 -18.44 9.03
CA GLU A 24 48.96 -17.70 9.15
C GLU A 24 49.25 -16.89 7.89
N GLU A 25 48.94 -17.37 6.68
CA GLU A 25 49.05 -16.56 5.46
C GLU A 25 48.01 -15.40 5.41
N THR A 26 46.77 -15.62 5.85
CA THR A 26 45.78 -14.52 5.98
C THR A 26 46.18 -13.52 7.06
N LYS A 27 46.75 -13.98 8.18
CA LYS A 27 47.28 -13.11 9.24
C LYS A 27 48.55 -12.37 8.79
N ALA A 28 49.41 -12.99 8.00
CA ALA A 28 50.60 -12.35 7.39
C ALA A 28 50.22 -11.36 6.27
N MET A 29 49.11 -11.58 5.55
CA MET A 29 48.53 -10.59 4.63
C MET A 29 47.84 -9.42 5.36
N GLU A 30 47.21 -9.64 6.49
CA GLU A 30 46.65 -8.56 7.32
C GLU A 30 47.71 -7.64 7.94
N GLU A 31 48.93 -8.13 8.19
CA GLU A 31 50.05 -7.34 8.80
C GLU A 31 50.78 -6.43 7.80
N SER A 32 50.49 -6.45 6.47
CA SER A 32 51.23 -5.67 5.48
C SER A 32 50.44 -4.57 4.77
N ILE A 33 49.14 -4.38 5.04
CA ILE A 33 48.37 -3.29 4.43
C ILE A 33 48.61 -2.02 5.26
N LEU A 34 49.43 -1.13 4.74
CA LEU A 34 49.50 0.26 5.22
C LEU A 34 48.16 0.98 4.94
N CYS A 35 47.17 0.71 5.80
CA CYS A 35 45.91 1.45 5.74
C CYS A 35 46.13 2.90 6.18
N SER A 36 45.40 3.83 5.56
CA SER A 36 45.37 5.23 6.00
C SER A 36 45.01 5.33 7.49
N LYS A 37 45.74 6.16 8.23
CA LYS A 37 45.50 6.37 9.67
C LYS A 37 44.09 6.82 10.03
N SER A 38 43.41 7.44 9.07
CA SER A 38 42.05 7.98 9.22
C SER A 38 40.95 6.99 8.85
N CYS A 39 41.30 5.78 8.36
CA CYS A 39 40.37 4.84 7.77
C CYS A 39 40.57 3.43 8.33
N THR A 40 39.66 2.52 8.02
CA THR A 40 39.77 1.09 8.28
C THR A 40 39.78 0.34 6.96
N CYS A 41 40.62 -0.68 6.83
CA CYS A 41 40.78 -1.46 5.61
C CYS A 41 40.41 -2.91 5.87
N HIS A 42 39.66 -3.49 4.95
CA HIS A 42 39.26 -4.89 4.97
C HIS A 42 39.40 -5.48 3.58
N HIS A 43 39.67 -6.75 3.48
CA HIS A 43 39.49 -7.51 2.25
C HIS A 43 38.06 -8.08 2.21
N ASP A 44 37.45 -8.06 1.05
CA ASP A 44 36.22 -8.81 0.81
C ASP A 44 36.48 -10.30 0.93
N ASP A 45 35.65 -11.02 1.68
CA ASP A 45 35.85 -12.43 1.99
C ASP A 45 35.79 -13.37 0.76
N TYR A 46 35.18 -12.90 -0.34
CA TYR A 46 34.97 -13.69 -1.57
C TYR A 46 35.88 -13.27 -2.73
N THR A 47 36.03 -11.96 -2.94
CA THR A 47 36.80 -11.41 -4.08
C THR A 47 38.23 -11.07 -3.71
N LEU A 48 38.55 -10.97 -2.43
CA LEU A 48 39.81 -10.47 -1.87
C LEU A 48 40.10 -9.03 -2.27
N ASP A 49 39.12 -8.28 -2.75
CA ASP A 49 39.24 -6.87 -3.11
C ASP A 49 39.43 -6.02 -1.85
N LEU A 50 40.28 -5.01 -1.93
CA LEU A 50 40.50 -4.09 -0.81
C LEU A 50 39.38 -3.08 -0.70
N ILE A 51 38.72 -3.06 0.45
CA ILE A 51 37.67 -2.11 0.83
C ILE A 51 38.22 -1.18 1.90
N VAL A 52 38.11 0.12 1.68
CA VAL A 52 38.56 1.16 2.59
C VAL A 52 37.37 1.98 3.10
N PHE A 53 37.19 2.01 4.42
CA PHE A 53 36.13 2.75 5.10
C PHE A 53 36.69 3.97 5.81
N CYS A 54 36.34 5.15 5.31
CA CYS A 54 36.68 6.45 5.90
C CYS A 54 35.42 7.27 6.22
N SER A 55 34.24 6.62 6.33
CA SER A 55 32.95 7.26 6.56
C SER A 55 32.90 8.01 7.88
N THR A 56 32.27 9.19 7.92
CA THR A 56 31.96 9.98 9.14
C THR A 56 33.18 10.28 10.03
N ARG A 57 34.33 10.57 9.42
CA ARG A 57 35.59 10.89 10.12
C ARG A 57 35.87 12.38 10.24
N ASN A 58 34.90 13.25 9.91
CA ASN A 58 35.07 14.71 9.82
C ASN A 58 36.22 15.15 8.92
N LEU A 59 36.50 14.39 7.86
CA LEU A 59 37.56 14.70 6.91
C LEU A 59 37.17 15.93 6.07
N THR A 60 38.13 16.83 5.90
CA THR A 60 38.00 18.02 5.02
C THR A 60 38.66 17.83 3.64
N GLN A 61 39.50 16.80 3.50
CA GLN A 61 40.16 16.39 2.26
C GLN A 61 40.30 14.84 2.23
N ALA A 62 40.43 14.29 1.02
CA ALA A 62 40.67 12.84 0.87
C ALA A 62 42.05 12.49 1.46
N PRO A 63 42.17 11.41 2.26
CA PRO A 63 43.46 11.01 2.81
C PRO A 63 44.44 10.67 1.68
N PRO A 64 45.67 11.22 1.72
CA PRO A 64 46.66 11.04 0.64
C PRO A 64 47.30 9.63 0.64
N ASP A 65 47.13 8.88 1.72
CA ASP A 65 47.73 7.59 2.02
C ASP A 65 46.76 6.41 1.81
N ILE A 66 45.69 6.58 1.02
CA ILE A 66 44.82 5.49 0.60
C ILE A 66 45.59 4.49 -0.26
N PRO A 67 45.55 3.18 0.03
CA PRO A 67 46.28 2.17 -0.76
C PRO A 67 45.86 2.18 -2.23
N VAL A 68 46.82 2.09 -3.15
CA VAL A 68 46.59 2.10 -4.62
C VAL A 68 45.78 0.88 -5.11
N SER A 69 45.77 -0.21 -4.33
CA SER A 69 45.01 -1.42 -4.61
C SER A 69 43.52 -1.33 -4.24
N THR A 70 43.09 -0.19 -3.66
CA THR A 70 41.70 0.01 -3.23
C THR A 70 40.72 -0.15 -4.39
N ARG A 71 39.73 -1.04 -4.22
CA ARG A 71 38.62 -1.26 -5.16
C ARG A 71 37.36 -0.53 -4.73
N THR A 72 37.11 -0.49 -3.42
CA THR A 72 35.91 0.13 -2.85
C THR A 72 36.33 1.17 -1.80
N LEU A 73 35.86 2.41 -1.97
CA LEU A 73 36.21 3.52 -1.08
C LEU A 73 34.95 4.21 -0.57
N TRP A 74 34.78 4.18 0.76
CA TRP A 74 33.71 4.84 1.47
C TRP A 74 34.24 6.12 2.14
N LEU A 75 33.77 7.27 1.68
CA LEU A 75 34.11 8.61 2.19
C LEU A 75 32.86 9.40 2.60
N ASP A 76 31.72 8.72 2.74
CA ASP A 76 30.45 9.32 3.04
C ASP A 76 30.39 9.99 4.43
N GLY A 77 29.53 10.99 4.57
CA GLY A 77 29.30 11.69 5.83
C GLY A 77 30.50 12.54 6.31
N ASN A 78 31.45 12.88 5.43
CA ASN A 78 32.57 13.77 5.74
C ASN A 78 32.24 15.23 5.40
N THR A 79 33.15 16.16 5.74
CA THR A 79 32.93 17.61 5.61
C THR A 79 33.65 18.22 4.42
N PHE A 80 33.80 17.46 3.34
CA PHE A 80 34.39 17.97 2.09
C PHE A 80 33.54 19.11 1.52
N THR A 81 34.14 20.24 1.26
CA THR A 81 33.51 21.38 0.54
C THR A 81 33.89 21.41 -0.92
N VAL A 82 35.15 21.08 -1.22
CA VAL A 82 35.72 21.00 -2.55
C VAL A 82 36.68 19.81 -2.61
N LEU A 83 36.73 19.12 -3.74
CA LEU A 83 37.71 18.07 -4.02
C LEU A 83 38.64 18.52 -5.16
N PRO A 84 39.94 18.68 -4.88
CA PRO A 84 40.94 19.05 -5.88
C PRO A 84 41.20 17.95 -6.91
N ALA A 85 41.85 18.31 -8.03
CA ALA A 85 42.17 17.41 -9.14
C ALA A 85 42.93 16.12 -8.73
N ASP A 86 43.81 16.21 -7.75
CA ASP A 86 44.70 15.11 -7.35
C ASP A 86 44.12 14.23 -6.22
N SER A 87 42.87 14.45 -5.78
CA SER A 87 42.26 13.77 -4.63
C SER A 87 42.28 12.24 -4.75
N PHE A 88 42.18 11.68 -5.94
CA PHE A 88 42.11 10.23 -6.19
C PHE A 88 43.13 9.75 -7.25
N LYS A 89 44.16 10.51 -7.52
CA LYS A 89 45.07 10.38 -8.68
C LYS A 89 45.64 8.97 -8.87
N ASN A 90 45.94 8.25 -7.79
CA ASN A 90 46.64 6.95 -7.84
C ASN A 90 45.70 5.75 -7.73
N LEU A 91 44.38 5.96 -7.56
CA LEU A 91 43.42 4.91 -7.32
C LEU A 91 42.88 4.31 -8.63
N THR A 92 43.78 3.86 -9.50
CA THR A 92 43.43 3.37 -10.86
C THR A 92 42.51 2.11 -10.86
N ASN A 93 42.55 1.35 -9.78
CA ASN A 93 41.75 0.12 -9.60
C ASN A 93 40.39 0.38 -8.94
N LEU A 94 40.10 1.64 -8.59
CA LEU A 94 38.87 1.98 -7.88
C LEU A 94 37.64 1.70 -8.75
N ASP A 95 36.75 0.84 -8.24
CA ASP A 95 35.50 0.44 -8.87
C ASP A 95 34.29 1.16 -8.27
N PHE A 96 34.30 1.34 -6.95
CA PHE A 96 33.22 1.97 -6.19
C PHE A 96 33.75 3.15 -5.35
N LEU A 97 33.12 4.32 -5.53
CA LEU A 97 33.43 5.54 -4.76
C LEU A 97 32.16 6.13 -4.16
N ASN A 98 32.09 6.21 -2.82
CA ASN A 98 31.00 6.83 -2.09
C ASN A 98 31.44 8.15 -1.43
N LEU A 99 30.83 9.26 -1.88
CA LEU A 99 31.03 10.63 -1.39
C LEU A 99 29.71 11.25 -0.91
N GLN A 100 28.71 10.42 -0.57
CA GLN A 100 27.38 10.90 -0.17
C GLN A 100 27.39 11.64 1.17
N GLY A 101 26.37 12.48 1.39
CA GLY A 101 26.07 13.05 2.71
C GLY A 101 27.14 14.02 3.23
N GLY A 102 27.91 14.64 2.34
CA GLY A 102 28.92 15.64 2.65
C GLY A 102 28.41 17.07 2.46
N GLN A 103 29.35 17.98 2.26
CA GLN A 103 29.08 19.40 2.01
C GLN A 103 29.64 19.87 0.66
N LEU A 104 29.90 18.94 -0.27
CA LEU A 104 30.49 19.22 -1.56
C LEU A 104 29.65 20.24 -2.32
N SER A 105 30.26 21.40 -2.60
CA SER A 105 29.66 22.51 -3.36
C SER A 105 30.19 22.58 -4.78
N SER A 106 31.42 22.10 -5.02
CA SER A 106 32.05 22.04 -6.33
C SER A 106 33.04 20.88 -6.43
N LEU A 107 33.28 20.43 -7.65
CA LEU A 107 34.27 19.41 -8.01
C LEU A 107 35.22 19.99 -9.06
N ASP A 108 36.50 19.69 -8.94
CA ASP A 108 37.48 20.03 -10.00
C ASP A 108 37.22 19.21 -11.27
N THR A 109 37.50 19.78 -12.45
CA THR A 109 37.30 19.11 -13.75
C THR A 109 38.08 17.80 -13.90
N GLN A 110 39.19 17.65 -13.17
CA GLN A 110 40.11 16.52 -13.26
C GLN A 110 40.04 15.57 -12.03
N VAL A 111 39.08 15.80 -11.10
CA VAL A 111 38.99 15.04 -9.83
C VAL A 111 38.90 13.53 -10.04
N PHE A 112 38.23 13.06 -11.10
CA PHE A 112 38.11 11.66 -11.45
C PHE A 112 39.09 11.20 -12.54
N LYS A 113 40.11 11.99 -12.85
CA LYS A 113 41.12 11.62 -13.82
C LYS A 113 41.93 10.41 -13.35
N GLY A 114 42.07 9.40 -14.21
CA GLY A 114 42.76 8.16 -13.90
C GLY A 114 41.92 7.07 -13.26
N LEU A 115 40.67 7.34 -12.89
CA LEU A 115 39.72 6.36 -12.34
C LEU A 115 39.08 5.56 -13.49
N ASN A 116 39.89 4.86 -14.29
CA ASN A 116 39.38 4.18 -15.50
C ASN A 116 38.51 2.97 -15.20
N SER A 117 38.64 2.37 -14.00
CA SER A 117 37.87 1.21 -13.54
C SER A 117 36.59 1.60 -12.82
N LEU A 118 36.33 2.90 -12.59
CA LEU A 118 35.21 3.35 -11.77
C LEU A 118 33.89 3.00 -12.43
N ALA A 119 33.13 2.10 -11.77
CA ALA A 119 31.81 1.66 -12.20
C ALA A 119 30.68 2.32 -11.40
N HIS A 120 30.89 2.60 -10.11
CA HIS A 120 29.85 3.12 -9.22
C HIS A 120 30.29 4.42 -8.54
N LEU A 121 29.57 5.50 -8.76
CA LEU A 121 29.86 6.80 -8.17
C LEU A 121 28.64 7.38 -7.44
N HIS A 122 28.78 7.57 -6.13
CA HIS A 122 27.77 8.12 -5.23
C HIS A 122 28.16 9.53 -4.80
N LEU A 123 27.37 10.52 -5.20
CA LEU A 123 27.52 11.94 -4.89
C LEU A 123 26.25 12.55 -4.29
N GLU A 124 25.30 11.70 -3.89
CA GLU A 124 24.01 12.14 -3.37
C GLU A 124 24.13 12.88 -2.03
N ARG A 125 23.10 13.71 -1.72
CA ARG A 125 23.01 14.48 -0.46
C ARG A 125 24.21 15.38 -0.22
N ASN A 126 24.59 16.13 -1.25
CA ASN A 126 25.63 17.17 -1.22
C ASN A 126 25.04 18.54 -1.59
N ASN A 127 25.89 19.55 -1.75
CA ASN A 127 25.49 20.91 -2.09
C ASN A 127 25.89 21.32 -3.53
N LEU A 128 26.07 20.36 -4.44
CA LEU A 128 26.52 20.57 -5.80
C LEU A 128 25.51 21.42 -6.59
N ARG A 129 25.91 22.57 -7.08
CA ARG A 129 25.08 23.51 -7.87
C ARG A 129 25.22 23.31 -9.36
N SER A 130 26.39 22.89 -9.81
CA SER A 130 26.73 22.57 -11.20
C SER A 130 27.84 21.54 -11.23
N LEU A 131 27.97 20.86 -12.36
CA LEU A 131 29.10 19.97 -12.66
C LEU A 131 29.80 20.45 -13.92
N PRO A 132 31.16 20.39 -13.98
CA PRO A 132 31.89 20.67 -15.21
C PRO A 132 31.50 19.72 -16.33
N ALA A 133 31.32 20.20 -17.55
CA ALA A 133 30.87 19.45 -18.71
C ALA A 133 31.69 18.18 -19.03
N THR A 134 33.00 18.20 -18.68
CA THR A 134 33.95 17.14 -19.00
C THR A 134 34.33 16.27 -17.81
N ILE A 135 33.64 16.41 -16.67
CA ILE A 135 34.03 15.76 -15.41
C ILE A 135 34.03 14.22 -15.50
N PHE A 136 33.15 13.64 -16.32
CA PHE A 136 33.06 12.18 -16.51
C PHE A 136 33.78 11.67 -17.76
N GLN A 137 34.56 12.53 -18.46
CA GLN A 137 35.22 12.17 -19.70
C GLN A 137 36.20 10.99 -19.53
N ASN A 138 36.79 10.82 -18.34
CA ASN A 138 37.77 9.78 -18.02
C ASN A 138 37.15 8.57 -17.29
N THR A 139 35.84 8.57 -17.05
CA THR A 139 35.12 7.50 -16.32
C THR A 139 34.09 6.83 -17.22
N GLN A 140 34.44 6.50 -18.45
CA GLN A 140 33.52 5.91 -19.43
C GLN A 140 33.01 4.52 -19.03
N GLY A 141 33.68 3.85 -18.07
CA GLY A 141 33.26 2.59 -17.46
C GLY A 141 32.11 2.71 -16.46
N LEU A 142 31.63 3.94 -16.15
CA LEU A 142 30.54 4.13 -15.20
C LEU A 142 29.31 3.34 -15.60
N THR A 143 28.80 2.55 -14.66
CA THR A 143 27.56 1.77 -14.76
C THR A 143 26.44 2.37 -13.92
N SER A 144 26.78 3.06 -12.81
CA SER A 144 25.83 3.72 -11.93
C SER A 144 26.35 5.09 -11.47
N LEU A 145 25.52 6.12 -11.62
CA LEU A 145 25.80 7.49 -11.16
C LEU A 145 24.63 8.01 -10.33
N ASN A 146 24.90 8.32 -9.06
CA ASN A 146 23.89 8.87 -8.16
C ASN A 146 24.23 10.32 -7.78
N LEU A 147 23.39 11.25 -8.24
CA LEU A 147 23.46 12.69 -7.97
C LEU A 147 22.21 13.20 -7.23
N HIS A 148 21.45 12.29 -6.62
CA HIS A 148 20.20 12.57 -5.90
C HIS A 148 20.42 13.59 -4.77
N ASN A 149 19.42 14.44 -4.55
CA ASN A 149 19.41 15.40 -3.44
C ASN A 149 20.66 16.28 -3.42
N ASN A 150 20.83 17.05 -4.48
CA ASN A 150 21.81 18.12 -4.64
C ASN A 150 21.10 19.43 -5.00
N GLN A 151 21.85 20.44 -5.47
CA GLN A 151 21.32 21.74 -5.86
C GLN A 151 21.54 22.02 -7.35
N LEU A 152 21.66 20.97 -8.19
CA LEU A 152 21.89 21.10 -9.62
C LEU A 152 20.70 21.80 -10.28
N SER A 153 20.96 22.95 -10.91
CA SER A 153 19.92 23.75 -11.59
C SER A 153 20.00 23.69 -13.10
N ARG A 154 21.17 23.41 -13.63
CA ARG A 154 21.46 23.28 -15.07
C ARG A 154 22.35 22.06 -15.29
N ILE A 155 22.10 21.37 -16.39
CA ILE A 155 22.93 20.25 -16.86
C ILE A 155 23.48 20.67 -18.24
N ASP A 156 24.79 20.56 -18.39
CA ASP A 156 25.42 20.78 -19.68
C ASP A 156 25.11 19.65 -20.65
N GLU A 157 24.93 19.91 -21.92
CA GLU A 157 24.56 18.91 -22.93
C GLU A 157 25.59 17.78 -23.09
N ARG A 158 26.88 18.04 -22.75
CA ARG A 158 28.02 17.12 -22.86
C ARG A 158 28.31 16.36 -21.56
N LEU A 159 27.60 16.68 -20.47
CA LEU A 159 27.93 16.14 -19.14
C LEU A 159 28.00 14.61 -19.12
N PHE A 160 27.11 13.93 -19.84
CA PHE A 160 27.03 12.47 -19.87
C PHE A 160 27.56 11.87 -21.18
N ALA A 161 28.29 12.67 -22.00
CA ALA A 161 28.79 12.20 -23.28
C ALA A 161 29.74 11.00 -23.10
N GLY A 162 29.54 9.95 -23.89
CA GLY A 162 30.34 8.72 -23.88
C GLY A 162 30.06 7.72 -22.76
N LEU A 163 29.11 7.99 -21.85
CA LEU A 163 28.73 7.07 -20.77
C LEU A 163 27.79 5.95 -21.27
N SER A 164 28.22 5.20 -22.29
CA SER A 164 27.39 4.18 -22.95
C SER A 164 27.07 2.96 -22.10
N HIS A 165 27.84 2.70 -21.04
CA HIS A 165 27.69 1.54 -20.14
C HIS A 165 26.79 1.82 -18.93
N ILE A 166 26.38 3.09 -18.72
CA ILE A 166 25.55 3.44 -17.57
C ILE A 166 24.16 2.82 -17.69
N TRP A 167 23.75 2.11 -16.63
CA TRP A 167 22.41 1.53 -16.58
C TRP A 167 21.49 2.22 -15.55
N LEU A 168 22.08 2.96 -14.57
CA LEU A 168 21.34 3.74 -13.56
C LEU A 168 21.87 5.18 -13.52
N LEU A 169 21.01 6.16 -13.75
CA LEU A 169 21.28 7.58 -13.56
C LEU A 169 20.22 8.20 -12.67
N ASN A 170 20.63 8.63 -11.48
CA ASN A 170 19.76 9.29 -10.53
C ASN A 170 20.08 10.78 -10.39
N LEU A 171 19.21 11.63 -10.91
CA LEU A 171 19.22 13.10 -10.83
C LEU A 171 18.07 13.63 -9.96
N GLY A 172 17.40 12.78 -9.20
CA GLY A 172 16.24 13.14 -8.40
C GLY A 172 16.55 14.18 -7.31
N TRP A 173 15.52 14.95 -6.93
CA TRP A 173 15.58 15.95 -5.87
C TRP A 173 16.71 16.96 -6.05
N ASN A 174 16.71 17.57 -7.24
CA ASN A 174 17.56 18.68 -7.62
C ASN A 174 16.72 19.91 -7.98
N LEU A 175 17.33 20.92 -8.58
CA LEU A 175 16.65 22.15 -8.97
C LEU A 175 16.56 22.30 -10.50
N ILE A 176 16.65 21.18 -11.25
CA ILE A 176 16.72 21.15 -12.70
C ILE A 176 15.38 21.60 -13.29
N SER A 177 15.40 22.70 -14.04
CA SER A 177 14.21 23.25 -14.70
C SER A 177 14.13 22.96 -16.19
N VAL A 178 15.28 22.76 -16.84
CA VAL A 178 15.40 22.45 -18.26
C VAL A 178 16.52 21.44 -18.46
N LEU A 179 16.31 20.50 -19.36
CA LEU A 179 17.30 19.54 -19.84
C LEU A 179 17.56 19.80 -21.34
N PRO A 180 18.79 19.84 -21.80
CA PRO A 180 19.09 19.88 -23.24
C PRO A 180 18.55 18.65 -23.96
N GLU A 181 18.08 18.80 -25.19
CA GLU A 181 17.48 17.70 -25.96
C GLU A 181 18.40 16.49 -26.17
N THR A 182 19.71 16.74 -26.26
CA THR A 182 20.74 15.74 -26.58
C THR A 182 21.45 15.18 -25.37
N VAL A 183 21.10 15.63 -24.15
CA VAL A 183 21.86 15.34 -22.92
C VAL A 183 21.96 13.83 -22.61
N PHE A 184 20.99 13.03 -23.04
CA PHE A 184 20.96 11.57 -22.82
C PHE A 184 21.26 10.74 -24.06
N GLN A 185 21.64 11.36 -25.19
CA GLN A 185 21.72 10.68 -26.48
C GLN A 185 22.70 9.49 -26.53
N ASP A 186 23.79 9.55 -25.73
CA ASP A 186 24.83 8.51 -25.70
C ASP A 186 24.55 7.40 -24.68
N LEU A 187 23.50 7.53 -23.86
CA LEU A 187 23.20 6.61 -22.77
C LEU A 187 22.41 5.37 -23.25
N HIS A 188 22.93 4.68 -24.27
CA HIS A 188 22.23 3.56 -24.91
C HIS A 188 21.98 2.37 -23.98
N GLY A 189 22.82 2.18 -22.93
CA GLY A 189 22.69 1.14 -21.92
C GLY A 189 21.75 1.47 -20.76
N LEU A 190 21.21 2.71 -20.72
CA LEU A 190 20.45 3.18 -19.56
C LEU A 190 19.13 2.40 -19.40
N ARG A 191 18.92 1.85 -18.19
CA ARG A 191 17.73 1.09 -17.84
C ARG A 191 16.83 1.82 -16.85
N GLU A 192 17.42 2.66 -16.01
CA GLU A 192 16.72 3.43 -14.99
C GLU A 192 17.17 4.89 -15.00
N LEU A 193 16.21 5.81 -15.16
CA LEU A 193 16.42 7.26 -15.13
C LEU A 193 15.48 7.88 -14.10
N VAL A 194 16.07 8.45 -13.04
CA VAL A 194 15.33 9.14 -11.98
C VAL A 194 15.51 10.65 -12.12
N LEU A 195 14.42 11.35 -12.41
CA LEU A 195 14.31 12.81 -12.52
C LEU A 195 13.30 13.37 -11.51
N ALA A 196 12.86 12.57 -10.55
CA ALA A 196 11.86 12.95 -9.56
C ALA A 196 12.29 14.14 -8.70
N GLY A 197 11.31 14.95 -8.23
CA GLY A 197 11.59 16.07 -7.31
C GLY A 197 12.39 17.21 -7.93
N ASN A 198 12.28 17.42 -9.23
CA ASN A 198 12.93 18.53 -9.95
C ASN A 198 11.92 19.66 -10.30
N ARG A 199 12.31 20.58 -11.17
CA ARG A 199 11.51 21.74 -11.58
C ARG A 199 11.14 21.72 -13.06
N LEU A 200 11.10 20.53 -13.67
CA LEU A 200 10.79 20.38 -15.10
C LEU A 200 9.35 20.81 -15.38
N ALA A 201 9.16 21.83 -16.21
CA ALA A 201 7.83 22.32 -16.60
C ALA A 201 7.34 21.72 -17.93
N TYR A 202 8.22 21.22 -18.75
CA TYR A 202 7.94 20.58 -20.03
C TYR A 202 9.06 19.59 -20.40
N LEU A 203 8.74 18.66 -21.29
CA LEU A 203 9.67 17.69 -21.86
C LEU A 203 9.95 18.05 -23.32
N GLN A 204 11.21 18.14 -23.69
CA GLN A 204 11.62 18.36 -25.06
C GLN A 204 11.29 17.14 -25.93
N PRO A 205 10.89 17.30 -27.20
CA PRO A 205 10.48 16.18 -28.05
C PRO A 205 11.57 15.11 -28.28
N GLN A 206 12.84 15.50 -28.29
CA GLN A 206 13.98 14.61 -28.54
C GLN A 206 14.70 14.18 -27.26
N LEU A 207 14.27 14.62 -26.08
CA LEU A 207 14.96 14.42 -24.80
C LEU A 207 15.34 12.96 -24.52
N PHE A 208 14.48 12.03 -24.90
CA PHE A 208 14.70 10.60 -24.65
C PHE A 208 15.28 9.85 -25.87
N GLN A 209 15.79 10.57 -26.86
CA GLN A 209 16.47 9.95 -27.99
C GLN A 209 17.74 9.24 -27.51
N GLY A 210 17.96 7.99 -27.97
CA GLY A 210 19.10 7.16 -27.55
C GLY A 210 18.80 6.20 -26.39
N LEU A 211 17.75 6.44 -25.60
CA LEU A 211 17.41 5.63 -24.42
C LEU A 211 16.64 4.33 -24.80
N THR A 212 17.19 3.55 -25.71
CA THR A 212 16.51 2.38 -26.30
C THR A 212 16.31 1.22 -25.32
N GLU A 213 17.13 1.13 -24.27
CA GLU A 213 17.08 0.08 -23.24
C GLU A 213 16.32 0.51 -21.98
N LEU A 214 15.80 1.75 -21.92
CA LEU A 214 15.17 2.29 -20.72
C LEU A 214 13.94 1.47 -20.31
N LYS A 215 13.94 1.02 -19.05
CA LYS A 215 12.86 0.23 -18.44
C LYS A 215 12.04 1.03 -17.44
N GLU A 216 12.67 1.96 -16.73
CA GLU A 216 12.03 2.75 -15.69
C GLU A 216 12.39 4.23 -15.85
N LEU A 217 11.35 5.09 -15.87
CA LEU A 217 11.48 6.55 -15.92
C LEU A 217 10.64 7.18 -14.82
N ASP A 218 11.33 7.86 -13.88
CA ASP A 218 10.65 8.56 -12.79
C ASP A 218 10.73 10.08 -12.99
N LEU A 219 9.57 10.70 -13.25
CA LEU A 219 9.34 12.13 -13.39
C LEU A 219 8.42 12.67 -12.27
N THR A 220 8.26 11.92 -11.18
CA THR A 220 7.39 12.28 -10.05
C THR A 220 7.82 13.63 -9.43
N GLY A 221 6.85 14.44 -8.99
CA GLY A 221 7.16 15.66 -8.22
C GLY A 221 7.84 16.77 -9.03
N ASN A 222 7.48 16.91 -10.31
CA ASN A 222 7.93 17.99 -11.18
C ASN A 222 6.82 19.04 -11.42
N TYR A 223 6.99 19.96 -12.36
CA TYR A 223 6.00 21.00 -12.71
C TYR A 223 5.41 20.81 -14.11
N LEU A 224 5.40 19.56 -14.61
CA LEU A 224 4.86 19.25 -15.92
C LEU A 224 3.38 19.62 -15.99
N ARG A 225 2.97 20.38 -17.02
CA ARG A 225 1.58 20.81 -17.23
C ARG A 225 0.87 20.06 -18.36
N VAL A 226 1.62 19.67 -19.36
CA VAL A 226 1.09 19.00 -20.56
C VAL A 226 2.03 17.87 -20.96
N ILE A 227 1.48 16.69 -21.20
CA ILE A 227 2.19 15.62 -21.88
C ILE A 227 1.81 15.67 -23.36
N LYS A 228 2.79 16.04 -24.20
CA LYS A 228 2.60 16.16 -25.65
C LYS A 228 2.55 14.80 -26.33
N ALA A 229 1.94 14.74 -27.51
CA ALA A 229 1.99 13.55 -28.34
C ALA A 229 3.44 13.18 -28.69
N ASN A 230 3.71 11.87 -28.78
CA ASN A 230 5.00 11.30 -29.22
C ASN A 230 6.23 11.64 -28.34
N VAL A 231 6.07 12.26 -27.17
CA VAL A 231 7.23 12.59 -26.31
C VAL A 231 7.97 11.35 -25.80
N PHE A 232 7.28 10.22 -25.66
CA PHE A 232 7.87 8.95 -25.20
C PHE A 232 8.05 7.91 -26.34
N VAL A 233 7.82 8.27 -27.60
CA VAL A 233 7.86 7.34 -28.73
C VAL A 233 9.19 6.60 -28.91
N LYS A 234 10.27 7.17 -28.39
CA LYS A 234 11.64 6.61 -28.44
C LYS A 234 11.95 5.63 -27.32
N LEU A 235 10.96 5.28 -26.48
CA LEU A 235 11.11 4.41 -25.30
C LEU A 235 10.35 3.06 -25.47
N PRO A 236 10.71 2.22 -26.46
CA PRO A 236 9.92 1.01 -26.77
C PRO A 236 9.98 -0.08 -25.69
N ARG A 237 11.03 -0.05 -24.84
CA ARG A 237 11.25 -1.03 -23.76
C ARG A 237 10.82 -0.54 -22.39
N LEU A 238 10.26 0.69 -22.30
CA LEU A 238 9.83 1.25 -21.02
C LEU A 238 8.71 0.39 -20.40
N GLN A 239 8.93 -0.03 -19.14
CA GLN A 239 8.01 -0.86 -18.38
C GLN A 239 7.27 -0.07 -17.31
N LYS A 240 7.93 0.94 -16.71
CA LYS A 240 7.35 1.76 -15.67
C LYS A 240 7.57 3.25 -15.98
N LEU A 241 6.49 4.02 -15.90
CA LEU A 241 6.48 5.47 -16.07
C LEU A 241 5.77 6.13 -14.89
N TYR A 242 6.51 6.94 -14.13
CA TYR A 242 5.97 7.70 -13.00
C TYR A 242 5.87 9.18 -13.37
N LEU A 243 4.65 9.70 -13.38
CA LEU A 243 4.29 11.09 -13.66
C LEU A 243 3.48 11.69 -12.51
N ALA A 244 3.47 11.04 -11.36
CA ALA A 244 2.70 11.47 -10.20
C ALA A 244 3.19 12.80 -9.63
N GLN A 245 2.31 13.49 -8.86
CA GLN A 245 2.67 14.75 -8.18
C GLN A 245 3.24 15.83 -9.11
N ASN A 246 2.64 15.97 -10.28
CA ASN A 246 2.91 17.04 -11.24
C ASN A 246 1.73 18.04 -11.29
N GLN A 247 1.71 18.88 -12.29
CA GLN A 247 0.63 19.84 -12.52
C GLN A 247 -0.09 19.53 -13.85
N ILE A 248 -0.13 18.26 -14.27
CA ILE A 248 -0.62 17.86 -15.58
C ILE A 248 -2.14 18.12 -15.67
N VAL A 249 -2.50 19.01 -16.58
CA VAL A 249 -3.89 19.36 -16.90
C VAL A 249 -4.38 18.55 -18.09
N THR A 250 -3.47 18.25 -19.03
CA THR A 250 -3.79 17.59 -20.30
C THR A 250 -2.72 16.57 -20.67
N VAL A 251 -3.18 15.39 -21.04
CA VAL A 251 -2.39 14.38 -21.76
C VAL A 251 -2.93 14.35 -23.19
N ALA A 252 -2.09 14.66 -24.16
CA ALA A 252 -2.50 14.70 -25.55
C ALA A 252 -2.97 13.33 -26.05
N PRO A 253 -3.89 13.26 -27.00
CA PRO A 253 -4.20 12.01 -27.68
C PRO A 253 -2.92 11.35 -28.20
N ARG A 254 -2.81 10.03 -28.06
CA ARG A 254 -1.65 9.24 -28.48
C ARG A 254 -0.31 9.61 -27.81
N ALA A 255 -0.35 10.22 -26.62
CA ALA A 255 0.86 10.60 -25.88
C ALA A 255 1.77 9.41 -25.58
N PHE A 256 1.20 8.24 -25.37
CA PHE A 256 1.89 6.99 -25.02
C PHE A 256 2.02 6.01 -26.21
N LEU A 257 1.75 6.47 -27.41
CA LEU A 257 1.82 5.60 -28.61
C LEU A 257 3.25 5.06 -28.81
N GLY A 258 3.36 3.75 -29.04
CA GLY A 258 4.66 3.07 -29.22
C GLY A 258 5.27 2.47 -27.97
N MET A 259 4.71 2.73 -26.79
CA MET A 259 5.18 2.18 -25.51
C MET A 259 4.64 0.76 -25.28
N LYS A 260 5.02 -0.17 -26.16
CA LYS A 260 4.47 -1.54 -26.21
C LYS A 260 4.77 -2.39 -24.98
N SER A 261 5.82 -2.04 -24.23
CA SER A 261 6.27 -2.79 -23.05
C SER A 261 5.78 -2.20 -21.73
N LEU A 262 5.03 -1.08 -21.77
CA LEU A 262 4.62 -0.37 -20.55
C LEU A 262 3.63 -1.23 -19.75
N ARG A 263 3.98 -1.49 -18.47
CA ARG A 263 3.19 -2.27 -17.51
C ARG A 263 2.62 -1.43 -16.39
N TRP A 264 3.29 -0.33 -16.03
CA TRP A 264 2.92 0.54 -14.94
C TRP A 264 2.91 1.99 -15.40
N LEU A 265 1.78 2.68 -15.24
CA LEU A 265 1.64 4.11 -15.51
C LEU A 265 1.00 4.80 -14.30
N ASP A 266 1.73 5.75 -13.71
CA ASP A 266 1.22 6.54 -12.59
C ASP A 266 1.07 8.02 -12.99
N LEU A 267 -0.17 8.48 -13.06
CA LEU A 267 -0.59 9.86 -13.31
C LEU A 267 -1.31 10.46 -12.09
N SER A 268 -1.17 9.86 -10.91
CA SER A 268 -1.83 10.31 -9.70
C SER A 268 -1.35 11.69 -9.22
N LYS A 269 -2.17 12.36 -8.40
CA LYS A 269 -1.85 13.68 -7.83
C LYS A 269 -1.46 14.71 -8.90
N ASN A 270 -2.30 14.80 -9.93
CA ASN A 270 -2.22 15.77 -11.01
C ASN A 270 -3.48 16.64 -11.08
N ARG A 271 -3.70 17.37 -12.18
CA ARG A 271 -4.84 18.26 -12.38
C ARG A 271 -5.68 17.86 -13.59
N LEU A 272 -5.69 16.57 -13.95
CA LEU A 272 -6.46 16.05 -15.08
C LEU A 272 -7.95 16.22 -14.82
N SER A 273 -8.65 16.92 -15.69
CA SER A 273 -10.12 17.08 -15.63
C SER A 273 -10.86 16.16 -16.59
N MET A 274 -10.18 15.70 -17.63
CA MET A 274 -10.71 14.78 -18.63
C MET A 274 -9.61 13.88 -19.21
N ILE A 275 -10.01 12.76 -19.75
CA ILE A 275 -9.17 11.82 -20.50
C ILE A 275 -9.74 11.73 -21.92
N HIS A 276 -8.90 11.92 -22.92
CA HIS A 276 -9.27 11.74 -24.33
C HIS A 276 -9.35 10.26 -24.68
N ASP A 277 -10.21 9.91 -25.63
CA ASP A 277 -10.49 8.52 -26.01
C ASP A 277 -9.22 7.78 -26.51
N ASP A 278 -8.29 8.47 -27.18
CA ASP A 278 -7.04 7.91 -27.69
C ASP A 278 -5.84 8.13 -26.74
N THR A 279 -6.05 8.55 -25.48
CA THR A 279 -4.94 8.81 -24.55
C THR A 279 -4.12 7.56 -24.29
N PHE A 280 -4.76 6.43 -24.09
CA PHE A 280 -4.11 5.15 -23.77
C PHE A 280 -4.01 4.18 -24.96
N LEU A 281 -4.18 4.70 -26.17
CA LEU A 281 -4.13 3.90 -27.40
C LEU A 281 -2.81 3.14 -27.51
N GLY A 282 -2.88 1.84 -27.74
CA GLY A 282 -1.72 0.96 -27.96
C GLY A 282 -1.00 0.48 -26.70
N LEU A 283 -1.48 0.80 -25.49
CA LEU A 283 -0.92 0.32 -24.23
C LEU A 283 -1.40 -1.10 -23.87
N HIS A 284 -1.27 -2.04 -24.80
CA HIS A 284 -1.79 -3.39 -24.65
C HIS A 284 -1.16 -4.19 -23.50
N SER A 285 0.07 -3.84 -23.06
CA SER A 285 0.78 -4.54 -21.99
C SER A 285 0.58 -3.89 -20.61
N LEU A 286 -0.26 -2.86 -20.49
CA LEU A 286 -0.43 -2.16 -19.23
C LEU A 286 -1.18 -3.02 -18.21
N HIS A 287 -0.61 -3.18 -16.99
CA HIS A 287 -1.18 -3.94 -15.89
C HIS A 287 -1.75 -3.03 -14.79
N VAL A 288 -1.08 -1.89 -14.54
CA VAL A 288 -1.50 -0.96 -13.50
C VAL A 288 -1.60 0.46 -14.06
N LEU A 289 -2.76 1.08 -13.86
CA LEU A 289 -3.02 2.48 -14.21
C LEU A 289 -3.51 3.25 -12.98
N ARG A 290 -2.73 4.24 -12.54
CA ARG A 290 -3.08 5.12 -11.42
C ARG A 290 -3.43 6.52 -11.90
N LEU A 291 -4.66 6.94 -11.60
CA LEU A 291 -5.25 8.24 -11.93
C LEU A 291 -5.83 8.92 -10.69
N SER A 292 -5.46 8.47 -9.49
CA SER A 292 -5.99 8.99 -8.24
C SER A 292 -5.61 10.44 -7.98
N ASN A 293 -6.41 11.13 -7.15
CA ASN A 293 -6.16 12.52 -6.77
C ASN A 293 -5.97 13.44 -8.01
N ASN A 294 -6.96 13.37 -8.90
CA ASN A 294 -7.10 14.25 -10.05
C ASN A 294 -8.45 15.00 -9.97
N SER A 295 -8.87 15.63 -11.06
CA SER A 295 -10.15 16.36 -11.16
C SER A 295 -11.06 15.76 -12.22
N ILE A 296 -10.90 14.46 -12.54
CA ILE A 296 -11.66 13.79 -13.60
C ILE A 296 -13.14 13.76 -13.21
N ALA A 297 -13.98 14.40 -14.04
CA ALA A 297 -15.40 14.55 -13.76
C ALA A 297 -16.28 13.54 -14.52
N SER A 298 -15.81 13.03 -15.63
CA SER A 298 -16.54 12.05 -16.45
C SER A 298 -15.57 11.12 -17.20
N LEU A 299 -16.04 9.93 -17.48
CA LEU A 299 -15.35 8.94 -18.30
C LEU A 299 -16.17 8.68 -19.56
N ARG A 300 -15.53 8.53 -20.70
CA ARG A 300 -16.18 8.22 -21.97
C ARG A 300 -16.09 6.73 -22.29
N PRO A 301 -17.10 6.14 -22.94
CA PRO A 301 -16.98 4.79 -23.50
C PRO A 301 -15.78 4.71 -24.45
N GLY A 302 -15.00 3.62 -24.37
CA GLY A 302 -13.83 3.42 -25.22
C GLY A 302 -12.52 4.03 -24.73
N THR A 303 -12.52 4.85 -23.67
CA THR A 303 -11.29 5.43 -23.09
C THR A 303 -10.24 4.35 -22.74
N PHE A 304 -10.68 3.19 -22.29
CA PHE A 304 -9.82 2.10 -21.82
C PHE A 304 -9.77 0.90 -22.77
N ARG A 305 -10.30 1.01 -23.99
CA ARG A 305 -10.55 -0.11 -24.90
C ARG A 305 -9.32 -0.97 -25.22
N ASP A 306 -8.12 -0.38 -25.24
CA ASP A 306 -6.87 -1.08 -25.58
C ASP A 306 -6.15 -1.70 -24.38
N LEU A 307 -6.64 -1.47 -23.16
CA LEU A 307 -6.00 -1.91 -21.94
C LEU A 307 -6.40 -3.34 -21.55
N HIS A 308 -6.25 -4.28 -22.48
CA HIS A 308 -6.76 -5.64 -22.33
C HIS A 308 -6.16 -6.42 -21.15
N TYR A 309 -4.91 -6.14 -20.78
CA TYR A 309 -4.20 -6.80 -19.68
C TYR A 309 -4.19 -5.99 -18.39
N LEU A 310 -5.00 -4.91 -18.31
CA LEU A 310 -5.05 -4.11 -17.09
C LEU A 310 -5.65 -4.92 -15.93
N GLU A 311 -4.91 -5.02 -14.82
CA GLU A 311 -5.28 -5.74 -13.61
C GLU A 311 -5.77 -4.77 -12.52
N GLU A 312 -5.16 -3.58 -12.42
CA GLU A 312 -5.51 -2.57 -11.42
C GLU A 312 -5.80 -1.21 -12.09
N LEU A 313 -6.99 -0.65 -11.83
CA LEU A 313 -7.36 0.71 -12.21
C LEU A 313 -7.74 1.52 -10.97
N CYS A 314 -6.96 2.55 -10.66
CA CYS A 314 -7.26 3.48 -9.57
C CYS A 314 -7.71 4.84 -10.12
N LEU A 315 -8.99 5.15 -9.90
CA LEU A 315 -9.65 6.44 -10.19
C LEU A 315 -10.12 7.13 -8.92
N CYS A 316 -9.61 6.72 -7.75
CA CYS A 316 -10.02 7.23 -6.45
C CYS A 316 -9.66 8.72 -6.27
N HIS A 317 -10.42 9.42 -5.41
CA HIS A 317 -10.23 10.85 -5.16
C HIS A 317 -10.27 11.69 -6.43
N ASN A 318 -11.32 11.50 -7.24
CA ASN A 318 -11.65 12.29 -8.41
C ASN A 318 -13.02 12.97 -8.25
N GLN A 319 -13.62 13.47 -9.32
CA GLN A 319 -14.90 14.19 -9.30
C GLN A 319 -15.96 13.50 -10.15
N ILE A 320 -15.84 12.20 -10.39
CA ILE A 320 -16.75 11.41 -11.23
C ILE A 320 -18.13 11.38 -10.55
N ARG A 321 -19.18 11.83 -11.26
CA ARG A 321 -20.55 11.89 -10.73
C ARG A 321 -21.44 10.78 -11.23
N ALA A 322 -21.21 10.33 -12.44
CA ALA A 322 -22.03 9.30 -13.07
C ALA A 322 -21.17 8.34 -13.88
N LEU A 323 -21.58 7.07 -13.93
CA LEU A 323 -20.99 6.07 -14.80
C LEU A 323 -21.94 5.78 -15.98
N GLY A 324 -21.43 5.97 -17.18
CA GLY A 324 -22.12 5.62 -18.41
C GLY A 324 -22.15 4.11 -18.63
N GLU A 325 -22.98 3.69 -19.58
CA GLU A 325 -22.98 2.29 -20.04
C GLU A 325 -21.65 1.95 -20.71
N ARG A 326 -21.10 0.75 -20.45
CA ARG A 326 -19.85 0.22 -21.03
C ARG A 326 -18.62 1.12 -20.88
N VAL A 327 -18.58 1.97 -19.87
CA VAL A 327 -17.48 2.92 -19.65
C VAL A 327 -16.14 2.22 -19.42
N PHE A 328 -16.15 0.98 -18.95
CA PHE A 328 -14.96 0.14 -18.71
C PHE A 328 -14.79 -0.97 -19.78
N GLU A 329 -15.39 -0.81 -20.96
CA GLU A 329 -15.22 -1.77 -22.05
C GLU A 329 -13.74 -1.92 -22.45
N GLY A 330 -13.28 -3.16 -22.67
CA GLY A 330 -11.88 -3.51 -22.95
C GLY A 330 -11.11 -4.05 -21.76
N LEU A 331 -11.57 -3.81 -20.51
CA LEU A 331 -10.89 -4.20 -19.30
C LEU A 331 -11.22 -5.63 -18.84
N GLY A 332 -11.13 -6.61 -19.77
CA GLY A 332 -11.53 -7.98 -19.48
C GLY A 332 -10.72 -8.69 -18.38
N HIS A 333 -9.48 -8.28 -18.14
CA HIS A 333 -8.61 -8.86 -17.10
C HIS A 333 -8.57 -8.04 -15.81
N LEU A 334 -9.36 -6.96 -15.71
CA LEU A 334 -9.33 -6.10 -14.52
C LEU A 334 -9.75 -6.89 -13.27
N GLU A 335 -8.87 -6.91 -12.26
CA GLU A 335 -9.10 -7.57 -10.98
C GLU A 335 -9.54 -6.58 -9.90
N VAL A 336 -8.96 -5.38 -9.91
CA VAL A 336 -9.25 -4.34 -8.90
C VAL A 336 -9.65 -3.04 -9.58
N LEU A 337 -10.88 -2.58 -9.30
CA LEU A 337 -11.38 -1.26 -9.69
C LEU A 337 -11.58 -0.40 -8.44
N ASN A 338 -10.78 0.66 -8.34
CA ASN A 338 -10.90 1.62 -7.24
C ASN A 338 -11.51 2.96 -7.74
N LEU A 339 -12.72 3.25 -7.27
CA LEU A 339 -13.49 4.48 -7.52
C LEU A 339 -13.81 5.22 -6.21
N GLU A 340 -13.12 4.92 -5.12
CA GLU A 340 -13.37 5.52 -3.80
C GLU A 340 -13.26 7.04 -3.82
N TYR A 341 -14.03 7.68 -2.94
CA TYR A 341 -14.00 9.14 -2.74
C TYR A 341 -14.18 9.93 -4.04
N ASN A 342 -15.09 9.45 -4.88
CA ASN A 342 -15.66 10.19 -5.99
C ASN A 342 -16.99 10.82 -5.59
N ARG A 343 -17.63 11.52 -6.50
CA ARG A 343 -18.96 12.13 -6.29
C ARG A 343 -20.06 11.31 -6.96
N LEU A 344 -19.87 9.98 -7.04
CA LEU A 344 -20.79 9.09 -7.73
C LEU A 344 -22.18 9.13 -7.09
N GLN A 345 -23.17 9.51 -7.89
CA GLN A 345 -24.59 9.55 -7.51
C GLN A 345 -25.41 8.63 -8.40
N GLU A 346 -24.94 8.37 -9.62
CA GLU A 346 -25.66 7.62 -10.63
C GLU A 346 -24.73 6.63 -11.35
N ALA A 347 -25.26 5.48 -11.68
CA ALA A 347 -24.64 4.52 -12.58
C ALA A 347 -25.72 3.88 -13.46
N ARG A 348 -25.48 3.79 -14.76
CA ARG A 348 -26.42 3.14 -15.67
C ARG A 348 -26.32 1.62 -15.57
N PRO A 349 -27.42 0.90 -15.83
CA PRO A 349 -27.32 -0.54 -16.05
C PRO A 349 -26.24 -0.84 -17.09
N GLY A 350 -25.37 -1.84 -16.82
CA GLY A 350 -24.26 -2.17 -17.72
C GLY A 350 -23.01 -1.29 -17.60
N SER A 351 -22.92 -0.36 -16.61
CA SER A 351 -21.70 0.42 -16.39
C SER A 351 -20.46 -0.45 -16.16
N PHE A 352 -20.61 -1.61 -15.52
CA PHE A 352 -19.52 -2.55 -15.24
C PHE A 352 -19.48 -3.75 -16.21
N LEU A 353 -20.23 -3.69 -17.30
CA LEU A 353 -20.29 -4.77 -18.29
C LEU A 353 -18.91 -4.99 -18.93
N GLY A 354 -18.47 -6.24 -19.04
CA GLY A 354 -17.17 -6.62 -19.62
C GLY A 354 -16.07 -6.87 -18.59
N LEU A 355 -16.27 -6.52 -17.32
CA LEU A 355 -15.30 -6.75 -16.24
C LEU A 355 -15.37 -8.19 -15.69
N SER A 356 -15.14 -9.18 -16.57
CA SER A 356 -15.36 -10.60 -16.25
C SER A 356 -14.40 -11.18 -15.19
N HIS A 357 -13.24 -10.56 -14.96
CA HIS A 357 -12.25 -10.98 -13.96
C HIS A 357 -12.29 -10.14 -12.68
N LEU A 358 -13.19 -9.16 -12.60
CA LEU A 358 -13.22 -8.25 -11.46
C LEU A 358 -13.44 -9.01 -10.15
N ALA A 359 -12.47 -8.88 -9.24
CA ALA A 359 -12.44 -9.50 -7.94
C ALA A 359 -12.82 -8.54 -6.82
N VAL A 360 -12.37 -7.29 -6.91
CA VAL A 360 -12.60 -6.26 -5.91
C VAL A 360 -13.09 -4.97 -6.56
N ILE A 361 -14.22 -4.44 -6.09
CA ILE A 361 -14.70 -3.12 -6.46
C ILE A 361 -14.76 -2.23 -5.21
N LYS A 362 -14.13 -1.05 -5.30
CA LYS A 362 -14.12 -0.07 -4.22
C LYS A 362 -14.88 1.18 -4.65
N LEU A 363 -15.97 1.45 -3.95
CA LEU A 363 -16.91 2.56 -4.18
C LEU A 363 -17.15 3.37 -2.89
N SER A 364 -16.28 3.22 -1.87
CA SER A 364 -16.39 3.95 -0.60
C SER A 364 -16.42 5.46 -0.84
N GLY A 365 -17.23 6.18 -0.05
CA GLY A 365 -17.41 7.62 -0.22
C GLY A 365 -18.26 8.02 -1.44
N SER A 366 -18.93 7.08 -2.10
CA SER A 366 -19.93 7.35 -3.15
C SER A 366 -21.28 7.77 -2.54
N CYS A 367 -22.03 8.62 -3.23
CA CYS A 367 -23.29 9.13 -2.72
C CYS A 367 -24.52 8.58 -3.47
N PHE A 368 -24.53 7.29 -3.75
CA PHE A 368 -25.75 6.60 -4.17
C PHE A 368 -26.78 6.61 -3.04
N GLN A 369 -28.02 7.02 -3.33
CA GLN A 369 -29.11 6.88 -2.36
C GLN A 369 -29.65 5.45 -2.31
N SER A 370 -29.64 4.77 -3.45
CA SER A 370 -29.90 3.34 -3.60
C SER A 370 -29.06 2.81 -4.77
N LEU A 371 -28.67 1.54 -4.72
CA LEU A 371 -28.00 0.92 -5.85
C LEU A 371 -28.98 0.75 -7.02
N PRO A 372 -28.57 1.04 -8.26
CA PRO A 372 -29.34 0.69 -9.45
C PRO A 372 -29.55 -0.82 -9.55
N ASP A 373 -30.70 -1.21 -10.10
CA ASP A 373 -31.03 -2.62 -10.28
C ASP A 373 -30.00 -3.32 -11.14
N GLN A 374 -29.55 -4.50 -10.69
CA GLN A 374 -28.62 -5.39 -11.38
C GLN A 374 -27.28 -4.70 -11.78
N ILE A 375 -26.85 -3.68 -11.07
CA ILE A 375 -25.64 -2.91 -11.37
C ILE A 375 -24.38 -3.79 -11.47
N PHE A 376 -24.31 -4.87 -10.68
CA PHE A 376 -23.18 -5.81 -10.67
C PHE A 376 -23.42 -7.08 -11.50
N LYS A 377 -24.44 -7.10 -12.35
CA LYS A 377 -24.76 -8.26 -13.16
C LYS A 377 -23.60 -8.65 -14.08
N GLY A 378 -23.23 -9.93 -14.06
CA GLY A 378 -22.13 -10.48 -14.89
C GLY A 378 -20.77 -10.48 -14.20
N LEU A 379 -20.62 -9.91 -13.00
CA LEU A 379 -19.37 -9.91 -12.23
C LEU A 379 -19.23 -11.21 -11.41
N SER A 380 -19.15 -12.34 -12.07
CA SER A 380 -19.18 -13.68 -11.43
C SER A 380 -17.97 -13.98 -10.53
N ARG A 381 -16.83 -13.27 -10.73
CA ARG A 381 -15.63 -13.42 -9.90
C ARG A 381 -15.54 -12.44 -8.74
N LEU A 382 -16.52 -11.53 -8.62
CA LEU A 382 -16.48 -10.51 -7.59
C LEU A 382 -16.62 -11.13 -6.19
N HIS A 383 -15.61 -10.91 -5.35
CA HIS A 383 -15.60 -11.43 -3.99
C HIS A 383 -15.57 -10.34 -2.90
N SER A 384 -15.31 -9.07 -3.25
CA SER A 384 -15.33 -7.96 -2.29
C SER A 384 -15.93 -6.70 -2.88
N ILE A 385 -16.91 -6.11 -2.17
CA ILE A 385 -17.54 -4.81 -2.50
C ILE A 385 -17.39 -3.87 -1.31
N HIS A 386 -16.83 -2.68 -1.56
CA HIS A 386 -16.71 -1.59 -0.61
C HIS A 386 -17.66 -0.47 -1.01
N LEU A 387 -18.68 -0.19 -0.19
CA LEU A 387 -19.70 0.85 -0.36
C LEU A 387 -19.86 1.67 0.93
N ASP A 388 -18.86 1.63 1.79
CA ASP A 388 -18.85 2.33 3.06
C ASP A 388 -18.66 3.84 2.93
N LYS A 389 -18.93 4.58 4.00
CA LYS A 389 -18.78 6.05 4.07
C LYS A 389 -19.55 6.77 2.96
N GLY A 390 -20.73 6.27 2.63
CA GLY A 390 -21.56 6.75 1.54
C GLY A 390 -22.89 7.38 1.99
N CYS A 391 -23.83 7.47 1.04
CA CYS A 391 -25.14 8.08 1.25
C CYS A 391 -26.29 7.06 1.12
N LEU A 392 -26.02 5.75 1.07
CA LEU A 392 -27.05 4.74 0.89
C LEU A 392 -28.12 4.84 1.97
N MET A 393 -29.40 4.91 1.57
CA MET A 393 -30.54 4.99 2.46
C MET A 393 -31.27 3.65 2.58
N LYS A 394 -31.21 2.85 1.53
CA LYS A 394 -31.86 1.54 1.48
C LYS A 394 -31.05 0.50 0.71
N ILE A 395 -31.24 -0.76 1.05
CA ILE A 395 -30.75 -1.91 0.30
C ILE A 395 -31.94 -2.52 -0.44
N SER A 396 -31.91 -2.44 -1.77
CA SER A 396 -32.96 -2.95 -2.64
C SER A 396 -32.78 -4.44 -2.96
N THR A 397 -33.87 -5.11 -3.29
CA THR A 397 -33.89 -6.55 -3.65
C THR A 397 -33.02 -6.85 -4.88
N GLN A 398 -32.91 -5.89 -5.83
CA GLN A 398 -32.20 -6.09 -7.10
C GLN A 398 -30.75 -5.60 -7.09
N GLY A 399 -30.27 -5.01 -5.98
CA GLY A 399 -28.95 -4.37 -5.92
C GLY A 399 -27.76 -5.35 -6.04
N PHE A 400 -27.92 -6.58 -5.53
CA PHE A 400 -26.83 -7.56 -5.46
C PHE A 400 -27.13 -8.85 -6.27
N VAL A 401 -28.00 -8.78 -7.25
CA VAL A 401 -28.38 -9.93 -8.09
C VAL A 401 -27.17 -10.46 -8.86
N GLY A 402 -26.99 -11.79 -8.87
CA GLY A 402 -25.92 -12.50 -9.60
C GLY A 402 -24.60 -12.64 -8.83
N LEU A 403 -24.52 -12.20 -7.57
CA LEU A 403 -23.28 -12.18 -6.78
C LEU A 403 -23.14 -13.38 -5.82
N SER A 404 -23.42 -14.58 -6.28
CA SER A 404 -23.33 -15.80 -5.44
C SER A 404 -21.90 -16.08 -4.91
N GLY A 405 -20.87 -15.59 -5.59
CA GLY A 405 -19.47 -15.71 -5.20
C GLY A 405 -18.96 -14.62 -4.25
N LEU A 406 -19.78 -13.61 -3.91
CA LEU A 406 -19.38 -12.54 -3.03
C LEU A 406 -19.06 -13.05 -1.63
N ARG A 407 -17.91 -12.65 -1.06
CA ARG A 407 -17.45 -13.05 0.27
C ARG A 407 -17.50 -11.93 1.29
N ARG A 408 -17.22 -10.69 0.87
CA ARG A 408 -17.14 -9.51 1.75
C ARG A 408 -17.96 -8.36 1.20
N LEU A 409 -18.82 -7.78 2.03
CA LEU A 409 -19.67 -6.64 1.71
C LEU A 409 -19.57 -5.61 2.83
N PHE A 410 -19.00 -4.45 2.50
CA PHE A 410 -18.79 -3.33 3.41
C PHE A 410 -19.79 -2.22 3.11
N LEU A 411 -20.69 -1.94 4.06
CA LEU A 411 -21.77 -0.95 3.98
C LEU A 411 -21.79 0.00 5.20
N GLN A 412 -20.75 -0.02 6.02
CA GLN A 412 -20.68 0.79 7.24
C GLN A 412 -20.62 2.29 6.92
N HIS A 413 -21.02 3.12 7.88
CA HIS A 413 -21.05 4.59 7.73
C HIS A 413 -21.88 5.07 6.54
N ASN A 414 -23.11 4.57 6.42
CA ASN A 414 -24.12 5.02 5.48
C ASN A 414 -25.36 5.57 6.22
N ASN A 415 -26.43 5.84 5.50
CA ASN A 415 -27.73 6.26 6.06
C ASN A 415 -28.78 5.14 5.95
N ILE A 416 -28.37 3.87 5.89
CA ILE A 416 -29.28 2.75 5.63
C ILE A 416 -30.27 2.61 6.78
N SER A 417 -31.53 2.84 6.47
CA SER A 417 -32.66 2.68 7.41
C SER A 417 -33.56 1.50 7.03
N VAL A 418 -33.51 1.06 5.77
CA VAL A 418 -34.36 -0.01 5.25
C VAL A 418 -33.52 -1.07 4.51
N VAL A 419 -33.74 -2.31 4.86
CA VAL A 419 -33.29 -3.48 4.08
C VAL A 419 -34.57 -4.18 3.56
N GLU A 420 -34.75 -4.13 2.24
CA GLU A 420 -35.90 -4.78 1.60
C GLU A 420 -35.86 -6.31 1.80
N ARG A 421 -37.00 -6.96 1.76
CA ARG A 421 -37.07 -8.42 1.92
C ARG A 421 -36.24 -9.11 0.85
N GLN A 422 -35.48 -10.13 1.25
CA GLN A 422 -34.67 -10.95 0.34
C GLN A 422 -33.58 -10.17 -0.43
N SER A 423 -33.17 -8.98 0.01
CA SER A 423 -32.09 -8.20 -0.62
C SER A 423 -30.76 -8.96 -0.68
N PHE A 424 -30.55 -9.91 0.21
CA PHE A 424 -29.33 -10.72 0.25
C PHE A 424 -29.55 -12.16 -0.23
N SER A 425 -30.69 -12.48 -0.85
CA SER A 425 -31.07 -13.86 -1.19
C SER A 425 -30.05 -14.61 -2.06
N GLU A 426 -29.33 -13.89 -2.93
CA GLU A 426 -28.33 -14.46 -3.83
C GLU A 426 -26.93 -14.51 -3.24
N LEU A 427 -26.67 -13.87 -2.09
CA LEU A 427 -25.35 -13.77 -1.48
C LEU A 427 -25.00 -15.02 -0.66
N GLN A 428 -25.18 -16.20 -1.22
CA GLN A 428 -25.03 -17.47 -0.51
C GLN A 428 -23.59 -17.72 -0.03
N GLY A 429 -22.58 -17.16 -0.72
CA GLY A 429 -21.16 -17.25 -0.39
C GLY A 429 -20.64 -16.18 0.56
N LEU A 430 -21.51 -15.23 0.99
CA LEU A 430 -21.08 -14.10 1.81
C LEU A 430 -20.61 -14.58 3.19
N GLN A 431 -19.39 -14.19 3.57
CA GLN A 431 -18.74 -14.53 4.84
C GLN A 431 -18.74 -13.34 5.80
N GLN A 432 -18.63 -12.12 5.28
CA GLN A 432 -18.59 -10.91 6.10
C GLN A 432 -19.57 -9.86 5.58
N LEU A 433 -20.43 -9.37 6.46
CA LEU A 433 -21.35 -8.26 6.23
C LEU A 433 -21.15 -7.20 7.31
N ASP A 434 -20.72 -6.01 6.88
CA ASP A 434 -20.54 -4.87 7.76
C ASP A 434 -21.62 -3.80 7.50
N LEU A 435 -22.51 -3.62 8.48
CA LEU A 435 -23.60 -2.64 8.48
C LEU A 435 -23.49 -1.65 9.67
N ARG A 436 -22.32 -1.55 10.27
CA ARG A 436 -22.07 -0.65 11.41
C ARG A 436 -22.31 0.81 11.04
N PHE A 437 -22.65 1.64 12.03
CA PHE A 437 -22.84 3.08 11.84
C PHE A 437 -23.85 3.41 10.74
N ASN A 438 -25.05 2.78 10.81
CA ASN A 438 -26.18 3.04 9.94
C ASN A 438 -27.40 3.51 10.75
N LYS A 439 -28.58 3.54 10.15
CA LYS A 439 -29.84 3.99 10.78
C LYS A 439 -30.89 2.89 10.85
N LEU A 440 -30.45 1.62 10.92
CA LEU A 440 -31.36 0.49 11.02
C LEU A 440 -32.10 0.52 12.36
N ALA A 441 -33.41 0.71 12.33
CA ALA A 441 -34.27 0.71 13.52
C ALA A 441 -35.06 -0.59 13.64
N VAL A 442 -35.40 -1.21 12.52
CA VAL A 442 -36.21 -2.43 12.46
C VAL A 442 -35.60 -3.42 11.47
N LEU A 443 -35.50 -4.67 11.89
CA LEU A 443 -35.22 -5.82 11.03
C LEU A 443 -36.50 -6.67 10.92
N ASN A 444 -36.70 -7.29 9.77
CA ASN A 444 -37.76 -8.29 9.61
C ASN A 444 -37.16 -9.71 9.61
N SER A 445 -38.01 -10.74 9.83
CA SER A 445 -37.55 -12.12 9.92
C SER A 445 -36.82 -12.65 8.67
N HIS A 446 -36.99 -11.98 7.51
CA HIS A 446 -36.38 -12.37 6.24
C HIS A 446 -35.22 -11.43 5.82
N THR A 447 -34.80 -10.51 6.69
CA THR A 447 -33.72 -9.55 6.38
C THR A 447 -32.45 -10.25 5.92
N PHE A 448 -32.04 -11.30 6.60
CA PHE A 448 -30.81 -12.04 6.31
C PHE A 448 -31.04 -13.34 5.52
N TYR A 449 -32.20 -13.47 4.88
CA TYR A 449 -32.47 -14.62 4.04
C TYR A 449 -31.46 -14.75 2.90
N GLY A 450 -30.86 -15.96 2.73
CA GLY A 450 -29.86 -16.26 1.73
C GLY A 450 -28.41 -16.26 2.24
N LEU A 451 -28.13 -15.66 3.40
CA LEU A 451 -26.78 -15.58 3.98
C LEU A 451 -26.34 -16.88 4.65
N LYS A 452 -26.20 -17.94 3.87
CA LYS A 452 -25.91 -19.29 4.39
C LYS A 452 -24.49 -19.47 4.92
N SER A 453 -23.52 -18.71 4.38
CA SER A 453 -22.10 -18.86 4.68
C SER A 453 -21.56 -17.75 5.59
N ILE A 454 -22.43 -16.87 6.11
CA ILE A 454 -22.00 -15.73 6.93
C ILE A 454 -21.30 -16.19 8.20
N ASP A 455 -20.11 -15.61 8.45
CA ASP A 455 -19.27 -15.83 9.61
C ASP A 455 -19.22 -14.59 10.51
N TYR A 456 -19.11 -13.41 9.91
CA TYR A 456 -19.05 -12.11 10.58
C TYR A 456 -20.23 -11.23 10.20
N LEU A 457 -21.07 -10.88 11.19
CA LEU A 457 -22.18 -9.93 11.03
C LEU A 457 -22.01 -8.76 12.00
N LEU A 458 -21.73 -7.56 11.46
CA LEU A 458 -21.45 -6.36 12.22
C LEU A 458 -22.60 -5.37 12.06
N LEU A 459 -23.35 -5.13 13.15
CA LEU A 459 -24.54 -4.28 13.23
C LEU A 459 -24.42 -3.19 14.29
N SER A 460 -23.21 -2.96 14.83
CA SER A 460 -23.02 -1.99 15.91
C SER A 460 -23.33 -0.57 15.46
N ASN A 461 -23.64 0.29 16.43
CA ASN A 461 -23.97 1.70 16.21
C ASN A 461 -25.10 1.91 15.18
N ASN A 462 -26.22 1.22 15.41
CA ASN A 462 -27.50 1.39 14.71
C ASN A 462 -28.59 1.84 15.68
N LEU A 463 -29.86 1.75 15.29
CA LEU A 463 -31.01 2.20 16.07
C LEU A 463 -31.94 1.05 16.43
N LEU A 464 -31.46 -0.20 16.44
CA LEU A 464 -32.25 -1.39 16.66
C LEU A 464 -32.83 -1.40 18.09
N GLN A 465 -34.15 -1.50 18.21
CA GLN A 465 -34.85 -1.59 19.49
C GLN A 465 -35.27 -3.03 19.81
N HIS A 466 -35.67 -3.75 18.79
CA HIS A 466 -36.16 -5.13 18.92
C HIS A 466 -35.57 -5.99 17.79
N LEU A 467 -35.34 -7.27 18.11
CA LEU A 467 -34.96 -8.30 17.14
C LEU A 467 -36.08 -9.31 17.00
N PRO A 468 -36.62 -9.57 15.80
CA PRO A 468 -37.55 -10.68 15.58
C PRO A 468 -36.91 -12.00 15.99
N SER A 469 -37.68 -12.88 16.60
CA SER A 469 -37.18 -14.17 17.15
C SER A 469 -36.47 -15.06 16.12
N GLU A 470 -36.86 -14.97 14.84
CA GLU A 470 -36.34 -15.79 13.74
C GLU A 470 -35.37 -15.05 12.81
N VAL A 471 -34.98 -13.82 13.15
CA VAL A 471 -34.16 -12.97 12.25
C VAL A 471 -32.83 -13.62 11.90
N PHE A 472 -32.23 -14.40 12.80
CA PHE A 472 -30.96 -15.08 12.60
C PHE A 472 -31.08 -16.54 12.17
N LEU A 473 -32.29 -17.06 11.95
CA LEU A 473 -32.49 -18.44 11.53
C LEU A 473 -31.64 -18.89 10.32
N PRO A 474 -31.42 -18.06 9.27
CA PRO A 474 -30.59 -18.44 8.13
C PRO A 474 -29.09 -18.55 8.46
N LEU A 475 -28.61 -17.99 9.59
CA LEU A 475 -27.17 -17.73 9.85
C LEU A 475 -26.50 -18.88 10.61
N GLN A 476 -26.58 -20.09 10.09
CA GLN A 476 -26.12 -21.31 10.76
C GLN A 476 -24.61 -21.42 10.95
N HIS A 477 -23.81 -20.57 10.24
CA HIS A 477 -22.35 -20.55 10.31
C HIS A 477 -21.81 -19.33 11.07
N LEU A 478 -22.71 -18.45 11.57
CA LEU A 478 -22.30 -17.21 12.22
C LEU A 478 -21.48 -17.49 13.48
N SER A 479 -20.24 -17.00 13.51
CA SER A 479 -19.33 -17.08 14.64
C SER A 479 -19.16 -15.76 15.38
N TRP A 480 -19.34 -14.63 14.69
CA TRP A 480 -19.15 -13.29 15.21
C TRP A 480 -20.35 -12.39 14.98
N LEU A 481 -20.99 -11.96 16.07
CA LEU A 481 -22.14 -11.03 16.03
C LEU A 481 -21.85 -9.80 16.90
N ASP A 482 -21.81 -8.63 16.26
CA ASP A 482 -21.69 -7.35 16.95
C ASP A 482 -22.99 -6.54 16.85
N LEU A 483 -23.65 -6.34 17.98
CA LEU A 483 -24.88 -5.57 18.16
C LEU A 483 -24.67 -4.37 19.11
N SER A 484 -23.41 -4.02 19.42
CA SER A 484 -23.13 -2.95 20.38
C SER A 484 -23.61 -1.58 19.90
N GLY A 485 -23.82 -0.64 20.83
CA GLY A 485 -24.23 0.72 20.49
C GLY A 485 -25.61 0.81 19.81
N ASN A 486 -26.54 -0.08 20.15
CA ASN A 486 -27.92 -0.06 19.66
C ASN A 486 -28.89 0.41 20.78
N LYS A 487 -30.18 0.19 20.61
CA LYS A 487 -31.23 0.53 21.58
C LYS A 487 -32.02 -0.70 22.01
N LEU A 488 -31.38 -1.86 22.04
CA LEU A 488 -32.05 -3.11 22.39
C LEU A 488 -32.47 -3.11 23.86
N GLU A 489 -33.75 -3.27 24.12
CA GLU A 489 -34.30 -3.35 25.48
C GLU A 489 -34.47 -4.80 25.97
N VAL A 490 -34.79 -5.70 25.05
CA VAL A 490 -35.05 -7.12 25.33
C VAL A 490 -34.41 -7.97 24.24
N LEU A 491 -33.81 -9.08 24.68
CA LEU A 491 -33.31 -10.14 23.80
C LEU A 491 -34.08 -11.43 24.12
N HIS A 492 -34.86 -11.92 23.17
CA HIS A 492 -35.66 -13.14 23.36
C HIS A 492 -34.78 -14.39 23.48
N ASN A 493 -35.21 -15.35 24.34
CA ASN A 493 -34.46 -16.59 24.55
C ASN A 493 -34.18 -17.37 23.26
N THR A 494 -35.11 -17.34 22.30
CA THR A 494 -35.02 -18.06 21.03
C THR A 494 -34.02 -17.43 20.07
N THR A 495 -33.74 -16.14 20.18
CA THR A 495 -32.91 -15.40 19.21
C THR A 495 -31.49 -15.94 19.15
N LEU A 496 -30.87 -16.20 20.31
CA LEU A 496 -29.49 -16.74 20.36
C LEU A 496 -29.44 -18.25 20.14
N HIS A 497 -30.51 -18.98 20.48
CA HIS A 497 -30.58 -20.42 20.29
C HIS A 497 -30.45 -20.84 18.81
N MET A 498 -30.83 -19.96 17.89
CA MET A 498 -30.72 -20.17 16.44
C MET A 498 -29.29 -20.08 15.90
N LEU A 499 -28.30 -19.78 16.76
CA LEU A 499 -26.89 -19.54 16.36
C LEU A 499 -25.95 -20.60 16.98
N PRO A 500 -25.92 -21.83 16.46
CA PRO A 500 -25.21 -22.95 17.09
C PRO A 500 -23.68 -22.81 17.08
N ARG A 501 -23.12 -21.94 16.22
CA ARG A 501 -21.68 -21.73 16.07
C ARG A 501 -21.18 -20.38 16.58
N LEU A 502 -22.05 -19.63 17.27
CA LEU A 502 -21.70 -18.29 17.75
C LEU A 502 -20.60 -18.37 18.83
N ARG A 503 -19.46 -17.76 18.57
CA ARG A 503 -18.29 -17.70 19.45
C ARG A 503 -18.09 -16.33 20.09
N TYR A 504 -18.39 -15.26 19.37
CA TYR A 504 -18.26 -13.89 19.82
C TYR A 504 -19.59 -13.16 19.73
N LEU A 505 -20.04 -12.59 20.85
CA LEU A 505 -21.26 -11.79 20.94
C LEU A 505 -20.97 -10.47 21.67
N ASN A 506 -21.17 -9.35 20.98
CA ASN A 506 -21.04 -8.03 21.56
C ASN A 506 -22.42 -7.36 21.67
N LEU A 507 -22.86 -7.14 22.91
CA LEU A 507 -24.12 -6.46 23.27
C LEU A 507 -23.86 -5.17 24.08
N LYS A 508 -22.64 -4.69 24.10
CA LYS A 508 -22.21 -3.50 24.83
C LYS A 508 -23.03 -2.28 24.43
N ASP A 509 -23.25 -1.36 25.37
CA ASP A 509 -23.89 -0.06 25.13
C ASP A 509 -25.28 -0.20 24.46
N ASN A 510 -26.19 -0.93 25.12
CA ASN A 510 -27.60 -1.08 24.77
C ASN A 510 -28.51 -0.72 25.97
N GLY A 511 -29.80 -0.96 25.84
CA GLY A 511 -30.81 -0.75 26.88
C GLY A 511 -31.24 -2.02 27.59
N LEU A 512 -30.47 -3.11 27.48
CA LEU A 512 -30.86 -4.44 28.02
C LEU A 512 -30.98 -4.37 29.54
N SER A 513 -32.12 -4.89 30.04
CA SER A 513 -32.40 -5.02 31.48
C SER A 513 -32.30 -6.44 31.99
N THR A 514 -32.51 -7.42 31.13
CA THR A 514 -32.44 -8.87 31.46
C THR A 514 -31.67 -9.60 30.38
N PHE A 515 -30.98 -10.69 30.76
CA PHE A 515 -30.28 -11.55 29.82
C PHE A 515 -31.07 -12.83 29.57
N PRO A 516 -31.06 -13.39 28.35
CA PRO A 516 -31.75 -14.65 28.06
C PRO A 516 -31.28 -15.79 28.95
N SER A 517 -32.20 -16.62 29.42
CA SER A 517 -31.87 -17.79 30.25
C SER A 517 -31.12 -18.90 29.47
N SER A 518 -31.23 -18.90 28.14
CA SER A 518 -30.54 -19.86 27.25
C SER A 518 -29.39 -19.19 26.54
N ILE A 519 -28.17 -19.48 26.99
CA ILE A 519 -26.92 -18.94 26.42
C ILE A 519 -26.26 -20.03 25.58
N PRO A 520 -25.83 -19.77 24.34
CA PRO A 520 -25.12 -20.75 23.53
C PRO A 520 -23.84 -21.25 24.22
N ASN A 521 -23.68 -22.56 24.30
CA ASN A 521 -22.46 -23.16 24.87
C ASN A 521 -21.20 -22.93 24.03
N SER A 522 -21.37 -22.52 22.78
CA SER A 522 -20.31 -22.24 21.82
C SER A 522 -19.59 -20.90 22.04
N LEU A 523 -20.09 -20.03 22.95
CA LEU A 523 -19.52 -18.70 23.19
C LEU A 523 -18.14 -18.80 23.84
N ASP A 524 -17.19 -18.10 23.20
CA ASP A 524 -15.85 -17.85 23.73
C ASP A 524 -15.74 -16.48 24.39
N GLN A 525 -16.48 -15.47 23.86
CA GLN A 525 -16.48 -14.10 24.38
C GLN A 525 -17.88 -13.47 24.32
N LEU A 526 -18.25 -12.80 25.41
CA LEU A 526 -19.52 -12.10 25.57
C LEU A 526 -19.27 -10.72 26.23
N TRP A 527 -19.66 -9.64 25.53
CA TRP A 527 -19.51 -8.25 25.97
C TRP A 527 -20.87 -7.66 26.34
N LEU A 528 -20.99 -7.09 27.56
CA LEU A 528 -22.25 -6.73 28.19
C LEU A 528 -22.24 -5.36 28.88
N SER A 529 -21.11 -4.68 28.92
CA SER A 529 -20.97 -3.37 29.57
C SER A 529 -21.89 -2.31 28.94
N GLY A 530 -22.23 -1.27 29.70
CA GLY A 530 -23.06 -0.16 29.17
C GLY A 530 -24.53 -0.51 28.98
N ASN A 531 -25.09 -1.48 29.73
CA ASN A 531 -26.51 -1.84 29.74
C ASN A 531 -27.17 -1.50 31.10
N SER A 532 -28.50 -1.54 31.17
CA SER A 532 -29.30 -1.21 32.36
C SER A 532 -29.79 -2.45 33.13
N TRP A 533 -28.87 -3.28 33.61
CA TRP A 533 -29.18 -4.58 34.18
C TRP A 533 -30.03 -4.49 35.45
N LYS A 534 -31.10 -5.29 35.52
CA LYS A 534 -31.87 -5.53 36.73
C LYS A 534 -31.22 -6.67 37.53
N CYS A 535 -30.74 -6.35 38.74
CA CYS A 535 -30.08 -7.30 39.63
C CYS A 535 -31.04 -7.81 40.69
N ASP A 536 -32.23 -8.28 40.27
CA ASP A 536 -33.24 -8.95 41.08
C ASP A 536 -33.17 -10.48 40.94
N CYS A 537 -34.16 -11.19 41.45
CA CYS A 537 -34.22 -12.65 41.37
C CYS A 537 -34.07 -13.21 39.95
N SER A 538 -34.53 -12.50 38.94
CA SER A 538 -34.42 -12.92 37.52
C SER A 538 -32.97 -12.95 37.01
N ALA A 539 -32.05 -12.21 37.63
CA ALA A 539 -30.66 -12.15 37.25
C ALA A 539 -29.81 -13.30 37.83
N LYS A 540 -30.32 -14.09 38.79
CA LYS A 540 -29.56 -15.16 39.44
C LYS A 540 -28.96 -16.18 38.47
N PRO A 541 -29.71 -16.76 37.50
CA PRO A 541 -29.12 -17.71 36.54
C PRO A 541 -28.00 -17.08 35.71
N PHE A 542 -28.16 -15.84 35.36
CA PHE A 542 -27.16 -15.09 34.58
C PHE A 542 -25.91 -14.79 35.42
N LYS A 543 -26.05 -14.37 36.67
CA LYS A 543 -24.92 -14.22 37.60
C LYS A 543 -24.13 -15.53 37.74
N ASP A 544 -24.83 -16.65 37.98
CA ASP A 544 -24.21 -17.97 38.13
C ASP A 544 -23.43 -18.36 36.88
N PHE A 545 -23.99 -18.10 35.68
CA PHE A 545 -23.28 -18.28 34.41
C PHE A 545 -21.99 -17.44 34.32
N THR A 546 -22.04 -16.14 34.66
CA THR A 546 -20.85 -15.24 34.55
C THR A 546 -19.75 -15.63 35.53
N LEU A 547 -20.09 -16.19 36.70
CA LEU A 547 -19.12 -16.68 37.67
C LEU A 547 -18.50 -18.03 37.26
N GLN A 548 -19.29 -18.91 36.62
CA GLN A 548 -18.79 -20.20 36.11
C GLN A 548 -17.94 -20.07 34.84
N LYS A 549 -18.21 -19.07 34.00
CA LYS A 549 -17.61 -18.87 32.68
C LYS A 549 -16.81 -17.54 32.62
N LEU A 550 -15.88 -17.36 33.58
CA LEU A 550 -15.06 -16.12 33.65
C LEU A 550 -14.30 -15.79 32.38
N ASN A 551 -13.84 -16.80 31.63
CA ASN A 551 -13.14 -16.61 30.37
C ASN A 551 -14.07 -16.11 29.25
N VAL A 552 -15.38 -16.47 29.31
CA VAL A 552 -16.38 -16.05 28.32
C VAL A 552 -16.83 -14.62 28.60
N VAL A 553 -16.91 -14.21 29.87
CA VAL A 553 -17.32 -12.86 30.30
C VAL A 553 -16.19 -12.22 31.12
N PRO A 554 -15.05 -11.93 30.53
CA PRO A 554 -13.92 -11.34 31.25
C PRO A 554 -14.28 -9.94 31.78
N ARG A 555 -13.67 -9.52 32.91
CA ARG A 555 -13.88 -8.17 33.46
C ARG A 555 -13.15 -7.11 32.66
N GLN A 556 -12.00 -7.46 32.14
CA GLN A 556 -11.17 -6.56 31.32
C GLN A 556 -10.40 -7.37 30.29
N VAL A 557 -10.12 -6.74 29.16
CA VAL A 557 -9.29 -7.29 28.08
C VAL A 557 -8.43 -6.17 27.52
N ASP A 558 -7.14 -6.44 27.33
CA ASP A 558 -6.25 -5.55 26.60
C ASP A 558 -6.41 -5.82 25.11
N THR A 559 -6.70 -4.79 24.35
CA THR A 559 -6.90 -4.84 22.90
C THR A 559 -6.20 -3.68 22.23
N LEU A 560 -5.98 -3.78 20.93
CA LEU A 560 -5.47 -2.66 20.15
C LEU A 560 -6.60 -1.64 19.88
N ALA A 561 -6.27 -0.35 19.95
CA ALA A 561 -7.23 0.70 19.62
C ALA A 561 -7.70 0.57 18.16
N GLU A 562 -8.99 0.73 17.90
CA GLU A 562 -9.59 0.60 16.55
C GLU A 562 -9.22 1.75 15.57
N SER A 563 -8.30 2.65 15.93
CA SER A 563 -7.88 3.74 15.04
C SER A 563 -6.81 3.28 14.05
N GLU A 564 -7.01 3.55 12.78
CA GLU A 564 -6.07 3.23 11.68
C GLU A 564 -4.65 3.82 11.87
N GLU A 565 -4.45 4.73 12.82
CA GLU A 565 -3.19 5.46 13.01
C GLU A 565 -2.41 5.11 14.29
N SER A 566 -2.97 4.34 15.22
CA SER A 566 -2.26 4.00 16.48
C SER A 566 -2.40 2.53 16.85
N HIS A 567 -1.29 1.82 16.92
CA HIS A 567 -1.19 0.47 17.52
C HIS A 567 -1.10 0.54 19.06
N GLN A 568 -1.88 1.43 19.69
CA GLN A 568 -1.85 1.59 21.14
C GLN A 568 -2.69 0.51 21.80
N LEU A 569 -2.11 -0.21 22.76
CA LEU A 569 -2.83 -1.14 23.62
C LEU A 569 -3.75 -0.35 24.55
N ILE A 570 -5.04 -0.69 24.54
CA ILE A 570 -6.06 -0.14 25.43
C ILE A 570 -6.71 -1.24 26.24
N THR A 571 -6.98 -0.97 27.51
CA THR A 571 -7.75 -1.87 28.38
C THR A 571 -9.23 -1.55 28.28
N VAL A 572 -10.03 -2.51 27.84
CA VAL A 572 -11.50 -2.40 27.73
C VAL A 572 -12.15 -3.16 28.89
N TYR A 573 -13.06 -2.47 29.61
CA TYR A 573 -13.79 -3.02 30.73
C TYR A 573 -15.15 -3.58 30.29
N ASN A 574 -15.49 -4.78 30.80
CA ASN A 574 -16.75 -5.45 30.56
C ASN A 574 -17.56 -5.59 31.85
N ASN A 575 -17.93 -4.45 32.44
CA ASN A 575 -18.67 -4.39 33.70
C ASN A 575 -20.15 -4.65 33.45
N ILE A 576 -20.75 -5.51 34.30
CA ILE A 576 -22.20 -5.83 34.29
C ILE A 576 -22.86 -5.02 35.41
N THR A 577 -22.98 -3.71 35.18
CA THR A 577 -23.39 -2.76 36.19
C THR A 577 -24.89 -2.83 36.47
N CYS A 578 -25.28 -3.03 37.73
CA CYS A 578 -26.67 -3.03 38.18
C CYS A 578 -27.30 -1.64 38.07
N ALA A 579 -28.41 -1.49 37.40
CA ALA A 579 -29.22 -0.28 37.33
C ALA A 579 -30.39 -0.31 38.35
N SER A 580 -30.81 -1.47 38.79
CA SER A 580 -31.85 -1.66 39.81
C SER A 580 -31.65 -3.00 40.56
N PRO A 581 -32.19 -3.16 41.81
CA PRO A 581 -32.82 -2.15 42.64
C PRO A 581 -31.83 -1.04 43.10
N LEU A 582 -32.34 0.07 43.65
CA LEU A 582 -31.55 1.22 44.09
C LEU A 582 -30.41 0.85 45.06
N SER A 583 -30.64 -0.17 45.93
CA SER A 583 -29.63 -0.66 46.89
C SER A 583 -28.41 -1.31 46.21
N LEU A 584 -28.51 -1.72 44.98
CA LEU A 584 -27.44 -2.40 44.22
C LEU A 584 -26.93 -1.56 43.03
N THR A 585 -27.48 -0.36 42.81
CA THR A 585 -27.11 0.50 41.69
C THR A 585 -25.62 0.81 41.71
N GLY A 586 -24.95 0.65 40.58
CA GLY A 586 -23.51 0.89 40.40
C GLY A 586 -22.62 -0.31 40.73
N LEU A 587 -23.12 -1.36 41.37
CA LEU A 587 -22.34 -2.57 41.63
C LEU A 587 -22.30 -3.46 40.38
N ASP A 588 -21.19 -4.17 40.20
CA ASP A 588 -21.13 -5.23 39.18
C ASP A 588 -21.96 -6.43 39.67
N LEU A 589 -22.82 -7.01 38.81
CA LEU A 589 -23.65 -8.15 39.14
C LEU A 589 -22.88 -9.34 39.76
N ARG A 590 -21.63 -9.53 39.33
CA ARG A 590 -20.73 -10.59 39.81
C ARG A 590 -20.31 -10.36 41.28
N ASP A 591 -20.33 -9.11 41.75
CA ASP A 591 -19.94 -8.71 43.09
C ASP A 591 -21.16 -8.62 44.06
N VAL A 592 -22.40 -8.71 43.53
CA VAL A 592 -23.59 -8.70 44.38
C VAL A 592 -23.61 -9.93 45.28
N SER A 593 -23.83 -9.74 46.60
CA SER A 593 -23.86 -10.84 47.58
C SER A 593 -24.93 -11.87 47.24
N SER A 594 -24.63 -13.15 47.45
CA SER A 594 -25.61 -14.26 47.32
C SER A 594 -26.80 -14.11 48.25
N GLU A 595 -26.66 -13.32 49.34
CA GLU A 595 -27.75 -13.02 50.27
C GLU A 595 -28.90 -12.27 49.58
N ASN A 596 -28.60 -11.40 48.61
CA ASN A 596 -29.62 -10.68 47.86
C ASN A 596 -30.48 -11.60 46.93
N PHE A 597 -30.12 -12.87 46.84
CA PHE A 597 -30.80 -13.87 46.01
C PHE A 597 -31.31 -15.06 46.85
N LYS A 598 -31.35 -14.97 48.23
CA LYS A 598 -31.76 -16.08 49.10
C LYS A 598 -33.25 -16.40 48.98
N ASP A 599 -34.07 -15.39 48.73
CA ASP A 599 -35.53 -15.53 48.61
C ASP A 599 -35.98 -15.82 47.17
N CYS A 600 -35.02 -16.04 46.28
CA CYS A 600 -35.25 -16.42 44.92
C CYS A 600 -35.16 -17.94 44.74
#